data_90f52eff162b22b89ab9345d1979b8ce
#
_entry.id   90f52eff162b22b89ab9345d1979b8ce
#
_cell.length_a   1.000
_cell.length_b   1.000
_cell.length_c   1.000
_cell.angle_alpha   90.00
_cell.angle_beta   90.00
_cell.angle_gamma   90.00
#
_symmetry.space_group_name_H-M   'P 1'
#
loop_
_entity.id
_entity.type
_entity.pdbx_description
1 polymer ?
#
loop_
_entity_poly.entity_id
_entity_poly.type
_entity_poly.pdbx_seq_one_letter_code
_entity_poly.pdbx_strand_id
1 'polypeptide(L)'
;LIPINTRADARADHLFQLKQPLSHTGNSTMQLSRLVLASALALAATPAFAQSAGTWTVGIGAHNVAPKSNNGTLTATPLGNLKMDVGNNARPTVTAEYFLKDNLGVEVLAALPFQHDIDVVGVGKVGSTKHLPPTVSLQYHFGQGKVRPFVGIGVNYTTFFSTKTEGPIAGTNLDLSDSWGLAGHIGVDFRISEKGALRVDYRTIDIDTKVKLNGAKLGTRNTVNIDPSVYGVAYVFSF
;
A
#
# COMPACT_ATOMS: atom_id res chain seq x y z
N LEU A 1 -24.79 43.61 -83.99
CA LEU A 1 -24.98 42.51 -83.04
C LEU A 1 -24.00 42.70 -81.88
N ILE A 2 -24.53 43.04 -80.74
CA ILE A 2 -23.89 43.55 -79.54
C ILE A 2 -23.40 42.35 -78.74
N PRO A 3 -22.19 42.31 -78.16
CA PRO A 3 -21.79 41.32 -77.12
C PRO A 3 -22.19 41.78 -75.70
N ILE A 4 -22.87 40.91 -74.98
CA ILE A 4 -23.27 41.11 -73.63
C ILE A 4 -22.10 40.77 -72.72
N ASN A 5 -21.74 41.72 -71.86
CA ASN A 5 -20.74 41.65 -70.81
C ASN A 5 -21.35 40.98 -69.61
N THR A 6 -20.83 39.85 -69.17
CA THR A 6 -21.16 39.24 -67.86
C THR A 6 -19.97 39.31 -66.93
N ARG A 7 -19.94 40.39 -66.15
CA ARG A 7 -19.17 40.51 -64.92
C ARG A 7 -20.08 40.03 -63.77
N ALA A 8 -19.94 38.80 -63.32
CA ALA A 8 -20.39 38.33 -62.03
C ALA A 8 -19.80 36.96 -61.85
N ASP A 9 -18.72 36.87 -61.02
CA ASP A 9 -18.39 35.70 -60.19
C ASP A 9 -16.98 35.83 -59.59
N ALA A 10 -16.72 37.00 -59.00
CA ALA A 10 -15.49 37.19 -58.19
C ALA A 10 -15.79 37.56 -56.73
N ARG A 11 -16.89 37.03 -56.16
CA ARG A 11 -17.27 37.32 -54.79
C ARG A 11 -17.69 36.10 -53.94
N ALA A 12 -17.57 34.89 -54.44
CA ALA A 12 -17.98 33.68 -53.72
C ALA A 12 -16.83 32.92 -53.01
N ASP A 13 -15.55 33.20 -53.38
CA ASP A 13 -14.42 32.42 -52.80
C ASP A 13 -13.78 33.01 -51.56
N HIS A 14 -14.30 34.11 -51.01
CA HIS A 14 -13.70 34.77 -49.81
C HIS A 14 -14.43 34.46 -48.49
N LEU A 15 -15.45 33.60 -48.47
CA LEU A 15 -16.23 33.29 -47.24
C LEU A 15 -16.10 31.85 -46.74
N PHE A 16 -15.18 31.04 -47.34
CA PHE A 16 -15.00 29.64 -46.90
C PHE A 16 -13.68 29.34 -46.16
N GLN A 17 -12.91 30.38 -45.80
CA GLN A 17 -11.60 30.23 -45.13
C GLN A 17 -11.60 30.57 -43.61
N LEU A 18 -12.77 30.70 -42.97
CA LEU A 18 -12.82 31.00 -41.53
C LEU A 18 -13.72 30.03 -40.77
N LYS A 19 -13.30 28.79 -40.61
CA LYS A 19 -13.68 27.95 -39.45
C LYS A 19 -12.89 26.65 -39.44
N GLN A 20 -11.63 26.73 -39.06
CA GLN A 20 -10.96 25.58 -38.47
C GLN A 20 -10.98 25.77 -36.92
N PRO A 21 -11.55 24.86 -36.15
CA PRO A 21 -11.43 24.92 -34.71
C PRO A 21 -10.00 24.51 -34.32
N LEU A 22 -9.29 25.43 -33.66
CA LEU A 22 -8.03 25.17 -33.00
C LEU A 22 -8.25 24.14 -31.87
N SER A 23 -8.00 22.87 -32.15
CA SER A 23 -7.89 21.85 -31.11
C SER A 23 -6.54 21.96 -30.39
N HIS A 24 -6.46 22.88 -29.45
CA HIS A 24 -5.32 23.01 -28.51
C HIS A 24 -5.73 22.56 -27.11
N THR A 25 -6.08 21.27 -26.93
CA THR A 25 -6.32 20.72 -25.58
C THR A 25 -5.52 19.45 -25.25
N GLY A 26 -4.57 19.04 -26.13
CA GLY A 26 -3.78 17.81 -25.91
C GLY A 26 -2.40 18.01 -25.26
N ASN A 27 -1.82 19.21 -25.28
CA ASN A 27 -0.42 19.41 -24.89
C ASN A 27 -0.20 19.90 -23.45
N SER A 28 -1.20 20.47 -22.78
CA SER A 28 -0.99 21.07 -21.46
C SER A 28 -0.91 20.03 -20.33
N THR A 29 -1.69 18.97 -20.39
CA THR A 29 -1.67 17.90 -19.37
C THR A 29 -0.40 17.05 -19.45
N MET A 30 0.12 16.81 -20.67
CA MET A 30 1.36 16.07 -20.88
C MET A 30 2.60 16.90 -20.50
N GLN A 31 2.54 18.21 -20.64
CA GLN A 31 3.58 19.14 -20.20
C GLN A 31 3.62 19.29 -18.67
N LEU A 32 2.47 19.36 -18.00
CA LEU A 32 2.39 19.39 -16.55
C LEU A 32 2.94 18.10 -15.91
N SER A 33 2.61 16.93 -16.48
CA SER A 33 3.13 15.65 -16.01
C SER A 33 4.65 15.53 -16.16
N ARG A 34 5.21 16.07 -17.24
CA ARG A 34 6.67 16.11 -17.45
C ARG A 34 7.37 17.13 -16.55
N LEU A 35 6.74 18.26 -16.24
CA LEU A 35 7.26 19.26 -15.31
C LEU A 35 7.23 18.75 -13.86
N VAL A 36 6.18 18.06 -13.44
CA VAL A 36 6.08 17.44 -12.12
C VAL A 36 7.12 16.32 -11.95
N LEU A 37 7.35 15.51 -13.00
CA LEU A 37 8.38 14.48 -12.97
C LEU A 37 9.80 15.07 -12.97
N ALA A 38 10.04 16.14 -13.73
CA ALA A 38 11.34 16.84 -13.80
C ALA A 38 11.63 17.61 -12.51
N SER A 39 10.63 18.19 -11.85
CA SER A 39 10.80 18.87 -10.56
C SER A 39 11.05 17.88 -9.41
N ALA A 40 10.47 16.69 -9.45
CA ALA A 40 10.76 15.62 -8.50
C ALA A 40 12.21 15.08 -8.65
N LEU A 41 12.75 15.05 -9.89
CA LEU A 41 14.15 14.66 -10.12
C LEU A 41 15.16 15.76 -9.76
N ALA A 42 14.81 17.04 -9.90
CA ALA A 42 15.72 18.17 -9.61
C ALA A 42 15.95 18.40 -8.10
N LEU A 43 15.02 17.96 -7.24
CA LEU A 43 15.17 17.98 -5.77
C LEU A 43 16.17 16.93 -5.25
N ALA A 44 16.61 15.99 -6.10
CA ALA A 44 17.55 14.92 -5.75
C ALA A 44 19.05 15.32 -5.84
N ALA A 45 19.38 16.53 -6.28
CA ALA A 45 20.76 16.94 -6.64
C ALA A 45 21.51 17.74 -5.56
N THR A 46 21.13 17.67 -4.28
CA THR A 46 21.96 18.25 -3.21
C THR A 46 22.92 17.19 -2.66
N PRO A 47 24.23 17.49 -2.49
CA PRO A 47 25.15 16.57 -1.83
C PRO A 47 24.67 16.38 -0.39
N ALA A 48 24.23 15.18 -0.08
CA ALA A 48 23.71 14.83 1.21
C ALA A 48 24.46 13.61 1.72
N PHE A 49 24.68 13.57 3.01
CA PHE A 49 25.23 12.44 3.73
C PHE A 49 24.45 11.16 3.34
N ALA A 50 25.08 10.32 2.54
CA ALA A 50 24.51 9.08 2.07
C ALA A 50 24.34 8.14 3.27
N GLN A 51 23.22 7.44 3.32
CA GLN A 51 23.21 6.16 4.02
C GLN A 51 24.18 5.30 3.21
N SER A 52 25.39 5.18 3.72
CA SER A 52 26.47 4.43 3.09
C SER A 52 26.40 2.97 3.54
N ALA A 53 26.99 2.08 2.77
CA ALA A 53 27.18 0.70 3.18
C ALA A 53 27.75 0.60 4.60
N GLY A 54 27.21 -0.29 5.40
CA GLY A 54 27.61 -0.49 6.80
C GLY A 54 26.88 0.38 7.84
N THR A 55 25.99 1.29 7.42
CA THR A 55 25.20 2.10 8.36
C THR A 55 23.90 1.42 8.76
N TRP A 56 23.40 1.79 9.94
CA TRP A 56 22.10 1.36 10.46
C TRP A 56 21.12 2.52 10.53
N THR A 57 19.85 2.21 10.30
CA THR A 57 18.76 3.09 10.69
C THR A 57 17.76 2.36 11.56
N VAL A 58 17.14 3.09 12.48
CA VAL A 58 16.05 2.60 13.35
C VAL A 58 14.89 3.56 13.24
N GLY A 59 13.74 3.05 12.88
CA GLY A 59 12.48 3.78 12.81
C GLY A 59 11.60 3.43 14.00
N ILE A 60 11.00 4.43 14.63
CA ILE A 60 9.98 4.27 15.67
C ILE A 60 8.73 5.00 15.20
N GLY A 61 7.61 4.31 15.15
CA GLY A 61 6.39 4.87 14.60
C GLY A 61 5.13 4.08 14.91
N ALA A 62 4.14 4.23 14.06
CA ALA A 62 2.90 3.48 14.11
C ALA A 62 2.44 3.11 12.71
N HIS A 63 1.86 1.92 12.60
CA HIS A 63 1.24 1.45 11.37
C HIS A 63 -0.22 1.08 11.64
N ASN A 64 -1.09 1.44 10.71
CA ASN A 64 -2.48 1.00 10.66
C ASN A 64 -2.61 -0.16 9.66
N VAL A 65 -2.99 -1.32 10.16
CA VAL A 65 -3.28 -2.52 9.37
C VAL A 65 -4.76 -2.50 9.01
N ALA A 66 -5.06 -2.36 7.72
CA ALA A 66 -6.39 -2.34 7.15
C ALA A 66 -6.59 -3.58 6.26
N PRO A 67 -7.20 -4.66 6.77
CA PRO A 67 -7.55 -5.83 5.99
C PRO A 67 -8.40 -5.45 4.77
N LYS A 68 -8.31 -6.22 3.68
CA LYS A 68 -9.16 -5.98 2.52
C LYS A 68 -10.64 -6.19 2.86
N SER A 69 -11.55 -5.54 2.15
CA SER A 69 -13.00 -5.60 2.39
C SER A 69 -13.65 -6.95 2.02
N ASN A 70 -12.91 -7.85 1.38
CA ASN A 70 -13.39 -9.19 1.01
C ASN A 70 -12.40 -10.25 1.52
N ASN A 71 -12.55 -10.60 2.80
CA ASN A 71 -11.70 -11.58 3.47
C ASN A 71 -12.05 -13.05 3.11
N GLY A 72 -12.95 -13.26 2.15
CA GLY A 72 -13.37 -14.57 1.70
C GLY A 72 -14.66 -15.05 2.34
N THR A 73 -15.02 -16.27 1.97
CA THR A 73 -16.24 -16.93 2.44
C THR A 73 -15.88 -18.29 3.00
N LEU A 74 -16.21 -18.53 4.25
CA LEU A 74 -16.12 -19.85 4.87
C LEU A 74 -17.39 -20.65 4.54
N THR A 75 -17.23 -21.92 4.21
CA THR A 75 -18.38 -22.83 4.05
C THR A 75 -18.51 -23.67 5.31
N ALA A 76 -19.50 -23.37 6.13
CA ALA A 76 -19.78 -24.08 7.38
C ALA A 76 -21.05 -24.90 7.27
N THR A 77 -20.95 -26.22 7.30
CA THR A 77 -22.13 -27.12 7.34
C THR A 77 -22.65 -27.25 8.78
N PRO A 78 -23.94 -27.02 9.07
CA PRO A 78 -25.07 -26.77 8.15
C PRO A 78 -25.35 -25.29 7.85
N LEU A 79 -24.52 -24.34 8.32
CA LEU A 79 -24.79 -22.89 8.30
C LEU A 79 -24.64 -22.22 6.91
N GLY A 80 -24.10 -22.95 5.91
CA GLY A 80 -23.94 -22.45 4.55
C GLY A 80 -22.67 -21.57 4.41
N ASN A 81 -22.75 -20.57 3.55
CA ASN A 81 -21.64 -19.68 3.23
C ASN A 81 -21.63 -18.46 4.15
N LEU A 82 -20.55 -18.28 4.92
CA LEU A 82 -20.34 -17.19 5.86
C LEU A 82 -19.29 -16.22 5.28
N LYS A 83 -19.70 -15.03 4.90
CA LYS A 83 -18.78 -13.97 4.46
C LYS A 83 -18.12 -13.36 5.68
N MET A 84 -16.78 -13.35 5.67
CA MET A 84 -15.96 -12.81 6.76
C MET A 84 -15.63 -11.34 6.53
N ASP A 85 -15.55 -10.58 7.62
CA ASP A 85 -15.03 -9.22 7.68
C ASP A 85 -14.07 -9.08 8.86
N VAL A 86 -12.96 -8.35 8.65
CA VAL A 86 -11.89 -8.20 9.65
C VAL A 86 -11.63 -6.70 9.84
N GLY A 87 -11.77 -6.23 11.06
CA GLY A 87 -11.64 -4.81 11.41
C GLY A 87 -10.19 -4.28 11.31
N ASN A 88 -10.04 -2.97 11.21
CA ASN A 88 -8.74 -2.29 11.17
C ASN A 88 -8.11 -2.16 12.57
N ASN A 89 -6.78 -2.07 12.63
CA ASN A 89 -6.10 -1.78 13.90
C ASN A 89 -4.77 -1.04 13.67
N ALA A 90 -4.48 -0.07 14.54
CA ALA A 90 -3.22 0.67 14.53
C ALA A 90 -2.38 0.33 15.78
N ARG A 91 -1.08 0.12 15.59
CA ARG A 91 -0.14 -0.22 16.67
C ARG A 91 1.20 0.49 16.49
N PRO A 92 1.92 0.74 17.62
CA PRO A 92 3.33 1.11 17.58
C PRO A 92 4.18 0.05 16.87
N THR A 93 5.15 0.53 16.08
CA THR A 93 6.05 -0.30 15.31
C THR A 93 7.48 0.18 15.42
N VAL A 94 8.42 -0.74 15.21
CA VAL A 94 9.85 -0.46 15.13
C VAL A 94 10.37 -1.09 13.84
N THR A 95 11.18 -0.33 13.11
CA THR A 95 11.96 -0.84 11.98
C THR A 95 13.44 -0.73 12.28
N ALA A 96 14.22 -1.69 11.80
CA ALA A 96 15.67 -1.62 11.77
C ALA A 96 16.13 -1.96 10.36
N GLU A 97 16.96 -1.11 9.77
CA GLU A 97 17.50 -1.31 8.41
C GLU A 97 19.02 -1.23 8.43
N TYR A 98 19.67 -2.22 7.83
CA TYR A 98 21.10 -2.26 7.61
C TYR A 98 21.42 -2.08 6.13
N PHE A 99 22.27 -1.11 5.80
CA PHE A 99 22.65 -0.80 4.43
C PHE A 99 23.79 -1.72 3.97
N LEU A 100 23.46 -2.63 3.05
CA LEU A 100 24.41 -3.55 2.39
C LEU A 100 25.29 -2.80 1.37
N LYS A 101 24.70 -1.82 0.71
CA LYS A 101 25.33 -0.90 -0.25
C LYS A 101 24.70 0.47 -0.09
N ASP A 102 25.32 1.47 -0.68
CA ASP A 102 24.71 2.79 -0.78
C ASP A 102 23.31 2.64 -1.37
N ASN A 103 22.32 3.15 -0.68
CA ASN A 103 20.90 3.10 -1.06
C ASN A 103 20.20 1.72 -1.06
N LEU A 104 20.88 0.62 -0.72
CA LEU A 104 20.28 -0.72 -0.66
C LEU A 104 20.44 -1.31 0.74
N GLY A 105 19.32 -1.51 1.43
CA GLY A 105 19.28 -2.04 2.79
C GLY A 105 18.41 -3.27 2.94
N VAL A 106 18.63 -3.97 4.05
CA VAL A 106 17.71 -5.00 4.56
C VAL A 106 17.00 -4.42 5.76
N GLU A 107 15.68 -4.31 5.64
CA GLU A 107 14.79 -3.81 6.70
C GLU A 107 14.09 -4.97 7.41
N VAL A 108 14.02 -4.90 8.73
CA VAL A 108 13.15 -5.73 9.57
C VAL A 108 12.10 -4.83 10.21
N LEU A 109 10.83 -5.15 10.00
CA LEU A 109 9.69 -4.51 10.65
C LEU A 109 9.18 -5.41 11.77
N ALA A 110 9.03 -4.85 12.96
CA ALA A 110 8.37 -5.46 14.11
C ALA A 110 7.29 -4.51 14.66
N ALA A 111 6.26 -5.07 15.29
CA ALA A 111 5.14 -4.33 15.84
C ALA A 111 4.74 -4.86 17.21
N LEU A 112 4.03 -4.06 18.02
CA LEU A 112 3.20 -4.60 19.08
C LEU A 112 2.04 -5.39 18.44
N PRO A 113 1.52 -6.42 19.13
CA PRO A 113 0.45 -7.25 18.56
C PRO A 113 -0.74 -6.43 18.09
N PHE A 114 -1.10 -6.57 16.82
CA PHE A 114 -2.34 -6.06 16.28
C PHE A 114 -3.49 -6.93 16.80
N GLN A 115 -4.63 -6.31 17.08
CA GLN A 115 -5.84 -7.01 17.47
C GLN A 115 -6.96 -6.65 16.50
N HIS A 116 -7.58 -7.67 15.94
CA HIS A 116 -8.69 -7.50 14.99
C HIS A 116 -9.93 -8.19 15.52
N ASP A 117 -11.06 -7.52 15.36
CA ASP A 117 -12.36 -8.12 15.51
C ASP A 117 -12.68 -8.94 14.26
N ILE A 118 -13.37 -10.03 14.47
CA ILE A 118 -13.78 -10.97 13.43
C ILE A 118 -15.31 -10.94 13.37
N ASP A 119 -15.84 -10.49 12.24
CA ASP A 119 -17.26 -10.36 12.00
C ASP A 119 -17.71 -11.32 10.90
N VAL A 120 -18.93 -11.79 11.02
CA VAL A 120 -19.65 -12.51 9.98
C VAL A 120 -20.75 -11.61 9.47
N VAL A 121 -20.76 -11.33 8.18
CA VAL A 121 -21.76 -10.44 7.57
C VAL A 121 -23.17 -10.99 7.80
N GLY A 122 -24.04 -10.17 8.38
CA GLY A 122 -25.41 -10.53 8.75
C GLY A 122 -25.57 -11.20 10.11
N VAL A 123 -24.46 -11.51 10.81
CA VAL A 123 -24.46 -12.10 12.15
C VAL A 123 -23.87 -11.14 13.18
N GLY A 124 -22.85 -10.36 12.78
CA GLY A 124 -22.07 -9.48 13.64
C GLY A 124 -20.78 -10.12 14.16
N LYS A 125 -20.25 -9.56 15.25
CA LYS A 125 -19.00 -10.00 15.85
C LYS A 125 -19.10 -11.43 16.41
N VAL A 126 -18.17 -12.27 15.96
CA VAL A 126 -18.07 -13.68 16.37
C VAL A 126 -16.78 -13.95 17.16
N GLY A 127 -15.85 -13.01 17.17
CA GLY A 127 -14.62 -13.17 17.96
C GLY A 127 -13.59 -12.08 17.73
N SER A 128 -12.40 -12.29 18.26
CA SER A 128 -11.23 -11.46 18.03
C SER A 128 -9.95 -12.27 18.07
N THR A 129 -8.89 -11.80 17.43
CA THR A 129 -7.57 -12.42 17.47
C THR A 129 -6.49 -11.38 17.56
N LYS A 130 -5.34 -11.75 18.11
CA LYS A 130 -4.10 -10.98 18.03
C LYS A 130 -3.17 -11.63 17.03
N HIS A 131 -2.38 -10.81 16.32
CA HIS A 131 -1.34 -11.29 15.44
C HIS A 131 -0.08 -10.44 15.49
N LEU A 132 1.04 -11.05 15.13
CA LEU A 132 2.34 -10.41 14.92
C LEU A 132 2.80 -10.73 13.50
N PRO A 133 2.98 -9.72 12.63
CA PRO A 133 3.44 -9.89 11.25
C PRO A 133 4.89 -9.39 11.06
N PRO A 134 5.93 -9.96 11.70
CA PRO A 134 7.29 -9.57 11.38
C PRO A 134 7.56 -9.72 9.87
N THR A 135 8.24 -8.74 9.31
CA THR A 135 8.54 -8.68 7.88
C THR A 135 10.01 -8.35 7.69
N VAL A 136 10.67 -9.12 6.80
CA VAL A 136 12.05 -8.85 6.37
C VAL A 136 12.01 -8.47 4.90
N SER A 137 12.58 -7.31 4.56
CA SER A 137 12.51 -6.74 3.21
C SER A 137 13.87 -6.29 2.72
N LEU A 138 14.10 -6.44 1.42
CA LEU A 138 15.14 -5.72 0.71
C LEU A 138 14.55 -4.38 0.25
N GLN A 139 15.19 -3.26 0.63
CA GLN A 139 14.70 -1.90 0.40
C GLN A 139 15.72 -1.09 -0.38
N TYR A 140 15.25 -0.40 -1.42
CA TYR A 140 16.08 0.49 -2.22
C TYR A 140 15.60 1.93 -2.10
N HIS A 141 16.51 2.83 -1.73
CA HIS A 141 16.27 4.27 -1.60
C HIS A 141 16.73 5.02 -2.84
N PHE A 142 15.89 5.89 -3.37
CA PHE A 142 16.20 6.72 -4.53
C PHE A 142 16.76 8.07 -4.12
N GLY A 143 17.93 8.41 -4.68
CA GLY A 143 18.58 9.69 -4.43
C GLY A 143 19.19 9.83 -3.03
N GLN A 144 19.77 11.00 -2.77
CA GLN A 144 20.49 11.32 -1.52
C GLN A 144 20.08 12.68 -0.95
N GLY A 145 18.99 13.25 -1.46
CA GLY A 145 18.47 14.55 -1.07
C GLY A 145 17.70 14.57 0.26
N LYS A 146 17.02 15.70 0.51
CA LYS A 146 16.12 15.85 1.66
C LYS A 146 14.87 15.00 1.57
N VAL A 147 14.43 14.68 0.36
CA VAL A 147 13.28 13.82 0.07
C VAL A 147 13.82 12.55 -0.59
N ARG A 148 13.58 11.41 0.01
CA ARG A 148 14.14 10.13 -0.40
C ARG A 148 13.03 9.09 -0.54
N PRO A 149 12.47 8.92 -1.74
CA PRO A 149 11.57 7.83 -2.03
C PRO A 149 12.28 6.48 -1.87
N PHE A 150 11.53 5.45 -1.50
CA PHE A 150 12.03 4.09 -1.44
C PHE A 150 10.98 3.08 -1.88
N VAL A 151 11.45 1.91 -2.26
CA VAL A 151 10.63 0.74 -2.59
C VAL A 151 11.28 -0.49 -1.97
N GLY A 152 10.47 -1.41 -1.51
CA GLY A 152 10.97 -2.67 -0.97
C GLY A 152 10.08 -3.85 -1.30
N ILE A 153 10.70 -5.03 -1.28
CA ILE A 153 10.04 -6.32 -1.41
C ILE A 153 10.58 -7.25 -0.33
N GLY A 154 9.71 -8.05 0.26
CA GLY A 154 10.10 -8.88 1.38
C GLY A 154 9.22 -10.10 1.59
N VAL A 155 9.52 -10.79 2.69
CA VAL A 155 8.78 -11.95 3.17
C VAL A 155 8.23 -11.61 4.54
N ASN A 156 6.95 -11.90 4.73
CA ASN A 156 6.23 -11.76 5.97
C ASN A 156 5.97 -13.14 6.58
N TYR A 157 6.11 -13.24 7.90
CA TYR A 157 5.59 -14.34 8.69
C TYR A 157 4.58 -13.80 9.68
N THR A 158 3.33 -14.27 9.62
CA THR A 158 2.27 -13.85 10.54
C THR A 158 1.87 -15.00 11.44
N THR A 159 1.95 -14.78 12.74
CA THR A 159 1.44 -15.73 13.75
C THR A 159 0.22 -15.16 14.45
N PHE A 160 -0.78 -16.01 14.70
CA PHE A 160 -2.03 -15.66 15.36
C PHE A 160 -2.10 -16.26 16.75
N PHE A 161 -2.60 -15.50 17.72
CA PHE A 161 -2.69 -15.94 19.12
C PHE A 161 -3.77 -15.16 19.89
N SER A 162 -4.05 -15.60 21.13
CA SER A 162 -5.07 -14.97 21.99
C SER A 162 -6.41 -14.81 21.32
N THR A 163 -6.81 -15.82 20.53
CA THR A 163 -8.11 -15.84 19.86
C THR A 163 -9.23 -16.02 20.88
N LYS A 164 -10.28 -15.22 20.74
CA LYS A 164 -11.48 -15.26 21.57
C LYS A 164 -12.70 -15.46 20.70
N THR A 165 -13.67 -16.23 21.18
CA THR A 165 -14.95 -16.44 20.50
C THR A 165 -16.06 -15.75 21.28
N GLU A 166 -16.99 -15.15 20.54
CA GLU A 166 -18.10 -14.35 21.07
C GLU A 166 -19.40 -14.67 20.31
N GLY A 167 -20.53 -14.16 20.80
CA GLY A 167 -21.83 -14.33 20.14
C GLY A 167 -22.23 -15.78 19.90
N PRO A 168 -22.66 -16.14 18.69
CA PRO A 168 -23.18 -17.49 18.40
C PRO A 168 -22.16 -18.63 18.56
N ILE A 169 -20.85 -18.32 18.57
CA ILE A 169 -19.78 -19.31 18.73
C ILE A 169 -19.05 -19.18 20.08
N ALA A 170 -19.62 -18.42 21.02
CA ALA A 170 -19.01 -18.26 22.35
C ALA A 170 -18.75 -19.61 23.02
N GLY A 171 -17.59 -19.76 23.68
CA GLY A 171 -17.19 -21.00 24.34
C GLY A 171 -16.60 -22.07 23.43
N THR A 172 -16.52 -21.81 22.11
CA THR A 172 -15.80 -22.71 21.20
C THR A 172 -14.33 -22.31 21.09
N ASN A 173 -13.46 -23.22 20.62
CA ASN A 173 -12.08 -22.94 20.33
C ASN A 173 -11.91 -22.58 18.84
N LEU A 174 -11.43 -21.36 18.55
CA LEU A 174 -11.16 -20.88 17.20
C LEU A 174 -9.63 -20.85 16.98
N ASP A 175 -9.15 -21.72 16.08
CA ASP A 175 -7.74 -21.82 15.72
C ASP A 175 -7.51 -21.20 14.34
N LEU A 176 -6.49 -20.36 14.24
CA LEU A 176 -6.02 -19.72 13.03
C LEU A 176 -4.60 -20.19 12.74
N SER A 177 -4.34 -20.68 11.52
CA SER A 177 -3.00 -21.10 11.13
C SER A 177 -2.09 -19.90 10.88
N ASP A 178 -0.80 -20.04 11.17
CA ASP A 178 0.22 -19.10 10.76
C ASP A 178 0.27 -18.95 9.22
N SER A 179 0.79 -17.81 8.77
CA SER A 179 0.89 -17.45 7.35
C SER A 179 2.32 -17.05 6.99
N TRP A 180 2.75 -17.50 5.83
CA TRP A 180 3.92 -16.98 5.12
C TRP A 180 3.46 -16.34 3.83
N GLY A 181 3.88 -15.10 3.55
CA GLY A 181 3.47 -14.39 2.36
C GLY A 181 4.51 -13.39 1.89
N LEU A 182 4.29 -12.86 0.70
CA LEU A 182 5.09 -11.78 0.15
C LEU A 182 4.63 -10.43 0.72
N ALA A 183 5.58 -9.52 0.86
CA ALA A 183 5.31 -8.15 1.23
C ALA A 183 5.95 -7.20 0.21
N GLY A 184 5.22 -6.14 -0.15
CA GLY A 184 5.73 -5.06 -0.97
C GLY A 184 5.47 -3.73 -0.28
N HIS A 185 6.37 -2.76 -0.41
CA HIS A 185 6.15 -1.44 0.15
C HIS A 185 6.80 -0.33 -0.66
N ILE A 186 6.23 0.86 -0.52
CA ILE A 186 6.76 2.11 -1.06
C ILE A 186 6.64 3.18 0.02
N GLY A 187 7.54 4.15 0.01
CA GLY A 187 7.45 5.26 0.96
C GLY A 187 8.40 6.39 0.61
N VAL A 188 8.42 7.37 1.50
CA VAL A 188 9.27 8.55 1.38
C VAL A 188 9.83 8.90 2.75
N ASP A 189 11.14 9.10 2.81
CA ASP A 189 11.84 9.69 3.95
C ASP A 189 12.04 11.19 3.72
N PHE A 190 11.53 12.00 4.63
CA PHE A 190 11.75 13.44 4.67
C PHE A 190 12.84 13.73 5.70
N ARG A 191 14.07 13.98 5.25
CA ARG A 191 15.18 14.30 6.14
C ARG A 191 14.95 15.65 6.82
N ILE A 192 14.88 15.65 8.14
CA ILE A 192 14.65 16.85 8.96
C ILE A 192 15.89 17.26 9.78
N SER A 193 16.88 16.37 9.90
CA SER A 193 18.18 16.63 10.52
C SER A 193 19.27 15.78 9.86
N GLU A 194 20.52 15.92 10.29
CA GLU A 194 21.63 15.10 9.78
C GLU A 194 21.42 13.60 10.05
N LYS A 195 20.82 13.27 11.19
CA LYS A 195 20.61 11.88 11.64
C LYS A 195 19.13 11.49 11.78
N GLY A 196 18.20 12.31 11.30
CA GLY A 196 16.78 12.07 11.49
C GLY A 196 15.94 12.37 10.27
N ALA A 197 14.96 11.50 10.02
CA ALA A 197 13.97 11.65 8.95
C ALA A 197 12.57 11.30 9.46
N LEU A 198 11.56 11.95 8.89
CA LEU A 198 10.18 11.54 8.98
C LEU A 198 9.87 10.60 7.81
N ARG A 199 9.43 9.39 8.09
CA ARG A 199 9.03 8.39 7.11
C ARG A 199 7.52 8.32 7.00
N VAL A 200 7.01 8.23 5.77
CA VAL A 200 5.63 7.85 5.47
C VAL A 200 5.69 6.71 4.47
N ASP A 201 4.99 5.62 4.75
CA ASP A 201 5.01 4.44 3.89
C ASP A 201 3.64 3.78 3.76
N TYR A 202 3.50 3.05 2.65
CA TYR A 202 2.40 2.16 2.33
C TYR A 202 2.96 0.78 2.07
N ARG A 203 2.33 -0.24 2.67
CA ARG A 203 2.71 -1.66 2.49
C ARG A 203 1.50 -2.48 2.10
N THR A 204 1.72 -3.51 1.32
CA THR A 204 0.78 -4.60 1.09
C THR A 204 1.44 -5.90 1.48
N ILE A 205 0.70 -6.77 2.14
CA ILE A 205 1.23 -8.04 2.66
C ILE A 205 0.22 -9.12 2.28
N ASP A 206 0.71 -10.22 1.74
CA ASP A 206 -0.09 -11.42 1.49
C ASP A 206 -0.21 -12.21 2.80
N ILE A 207 -1.41 -12.31 3.35
CA ILE A 207 -1.68 -13.00 4.63
C ILE A 207 -2.94 -13.85 4.49
N ASP A 208 -2.75 -15.17 4.51
CA ASP A 208 -3.80 -16.17 4.47
C ASP A 208 -3.81 -17.01 5.75
N THR A 209 -4.97 -17.23 6.34
CA THR A 209 -5.11 -18.13 7.48
C THR A 209 -6.20 -19.19 7.27
N LYS A 210 -5.91 -20.39 7.73
CA LYS A 210 -6.89 -21.49 7.75
C LYS A 210 -7.60 -21.54 9.09
N VAL A 211 -8.93 -21.56 9.02
CA VAL A 211 -9.78 -21.50 10.20
C VAL A 211 -10.23 -22.90 10.61
N LYS A 212 -10.09 -23.23 11.91
CA LYS A 212 -10.67 -24.42 12.53
C LYS A 212 -11.51 -24.00 13.72
N LEU A 213 -12.61 -24.68 13.93
CA LEU A 213 -13.47 -24.52 15.10
C LEU A 213 -13.53 -25.82 15.89
N ASN A 214 -13.17 -25.82 17.17
CA ASN A 214 -13.03 -27.00 18.01
C ASN A 214 -12.16 -28.11 17.36
N GLY A 215 -11.04 -27.69 16.69
CA GLY A 215 -10.14 -28.59 15.97
C GLY A 215 -10.62 -29.07 14.61
N ALA A 216 -11.88 -28.86 14.26
CA ALA A 216 -12.45 -29.25 12.98
C ALA A 216 -12.35 -28.13 11.93
N LYS A 217 -12.06 -28.49 10.69
CA LYS A 217 -12.11 -27.53 9.56
C LYS A 217 -13.55 -27.11 9.31
N LEU A 218 -13.79 -25.83 9.09
CA LEU A 218 -15.07 -25.30 8.69
C LEU A 218 -15.33 -25.60 7.20
N GLY A 219 -15.83 -26.82 6.90
CA GLY A 219 -16.22 -27.22 5.56
C GLY A 219 -15.06 -27.28 4.54
N THR A 220 -15.39 -27.13 3.24
CA THR A 220 -14.44 -27.23 2.13
C THR A 220 -13.65 -25.96 1.88
N ARG A 221 -14.21 -24.79 2.20
CA ARG A 221 -13.55 -23.48 2.12
C ARG A 221 -13.34 -22.95 3.53
N ASN A 222 -12.11 -23.01 4.01
CA ASN A 222 -11.74 -22.61 5.36
C ASN A 222 -10.57 -21.62 5.40
N THR A 223 -10.26 -20.98 4.28
CA THR A 223 -9.20 -19.96 4.20
C THR A 223 -9.82 -18.57 4.24
N VAL A 224 -9.27 -17.72 5.09
CA VAL A 224 -9.54 -16.28 5.18
C VAL A 224 -8.33 -15.54 4.65
N ASN A 225 -8.55 -14.71 3.63
CA ASN A 225 -7.53 -13.87 3.01
C ASN A 225 -7.60 -12.49 3.65
N ILE A 226 -6.59 -12.11 4.39
CA ILE A 226 -6.54 -10.83 5.11
C ILE A 226 -5.96 -9.74 4.21
N ASP A 227 -4.86 -10.03 3.51
CA ASP A 227 -4.16 -9.22 2.50
C ASP A 227 -4.27 -7.72 2.77
N PRO A 228 -3.73 -7.23 3.88
CA PRO A 228 -3.98 -5.87 4.32
C PRO A 228 -3.22 -4.83 3.50
N SER A 229 -3.85 -3.67 3.37
CA SER A 229 -3.15 -2.40 3.15
C SER A 229 -2.66 -1.86 4.49
N VAL A 230 -1.40 -1.47 4.56
CA VAL A 230 -0.77 -0.98 5.78
C VAL A 230 -0.22 0.42 5.52
N TYR A 231 -0.61 1.37 6.36
CA TYR A 231 -0.20 2.77 6.29
C TYR A 231 0.65 3.12 7.49
N GLY A 232 1.86 3.63 7.26
CA GLY A 232 2.84 3.89 8.29
C GLY A 232 3.30 5.33 8.37
N VAL A 233 3.60 5.77 9.59
CA VAL A 233 4.36 7.00 9.89
C VAL A 233 5.38 6.68 10.96
N ALA A 234 6.64 7.07 10.73
CA ALA A 234 7.72 6.81 11.68
C ALA A 234 8.76 7.94 11.68
N TYR A 235 9.44 8.10 12.79
CA TYR A 235 10.69 8.85 12.86
C TYR A 235 11.85 7.87 12.74
N VAL A 236 12.76 8.13 11.80
CA VAL A 236 13.91 7.27 11.48
C VAL A 236 15.20 7.94 11.93
N PHE A 237 15.98 7.24 12.73
CA PHE A 237 17.31 7.63 13.20
C PHE A 237 18.38 6.92 12.37
N SER A 238 19.46 7.63 12.01
CA SER A 238 20.65 7.07 11.33
C SER A 238 21.85 7.05 12.27
N PHE A 239 22.63 5.96 12.25
CA PHE A 239 23.80 5.73 13.11
C PHE A 239 25.05 5.50 12.29
#